data_fdd1c0da9e97ac7c6ef2b3c8bd1d7cc2
#
_entry.id   fdd1c0da9e97ac7c6ef2b3c8bd1d7cc2
#
_cell.length_a   1.000
_cell.length_b   1.000
_cell.length_c   1.000
_cell.angle_alpha   90.00
_cell.angle_beta   90.00
_cell.angle_gamma   90.00
#
_symmetry.space_group_name_H-M   'P 1'
#
loop_
_entity.id
_entity.type
_entity.pdbx_description
1 polymer ?
#
loop_
_entity_poly.entity_id
_entity_poly.type
_entity_poly.pdbx_seq_one_letter_code
_entity_poly.pdbx_strand_id
1 'polypeptide(L)'
;MPRFVPIEELFKGRHFDQEIVVLCVRWYLSYKLSYRDLVAMMGERGIGLAHTTILRWVQHYTPEFEKRWNRYARSVGGSWRCDETYIKVKGEWAYLYRAVDKAGKTVDFYLSRKRDVNAAKTFLRKAMKGQRIPTKITLDAYAASHRAVADLKENGELPKRVQVRSSKYLNNLIEQDHRRVKQRLRPMLGLKTLRTAAVVISGIELAEKIKKRQYKTGKLGGRTATMPAIWQAALAA
;
A
#
# COMPACT_ATOMS: atom_id res chain seq x y z
N MET A 1 5.26 -4.84 22.31
CA MET A 1 5.74 -4.37 20.99
C MET A 1 6.04 -5.57 20.13
N PRO A 2 5.72 -5.59 18.84
CA PRO A 2 6.12 -6.71 17.98
C PRO A 2 7.64 -6.79 17.95
N ARG A 3 8.18 -7.96 18.27
CA ARG A 3 9.62 -8.21 18.22
C ARG A 3 10.03 -8.25 16.76
N PHE A 4 10.93 -7.36 16.33
CA PHE A 4 11.49 -7.38 14.99
C PHE A 4 12.65 -8.36 14.94
N VAL A 5 12.70 -9.16 13.90
CA VAL A 5 13.87 -9.98 13.59
C VAL A 5 15.04 -9.04 13.27
N PRO A 6 16.26 -9.22 13.79
CA PRO A 6 17.41 -8.42 13.36
C PRO A 6 17.56 -8.46 11.84
N ILE A 7 18.08 -7.36 11.25
CA ILE A 7 18.14 -7.27 9.79
C ILE A 7 19.08 -8.31 9.20
N GLU A 8 20.13 -8.66 9.92
CA GLU A 8 21.09 -9.69 9.55
C GLU A 8 20.42 -11.07 9.46
N GLU A 9 19.53 -11.38 10.40
CA GLU A 9 18.76 -12.63 10.38
C GLU A 9 17.71 -12.65 9.26
N LEU A 10 17.13 -11.48 8.92
CA LEU A 10 16.13 -11.37 7.85
C LEU A 10 16.71 -11.79 6.49
N PHE A 11 18.01 -11.55 6.26
CA PHE A 11 18.70 -11.88 5.01
C PHE A 11 19.66 -13.06 5.14
N LYS A 12 19.76 -13.70 6.31
CA LYS A 12 20.65 -14.83 6.55
C LYS A 12 20.41 -15.98 5.57
N GLY A 13 21.50 -16.56 5.06
CA GLY A 13 21.45 -17.68 4.13
C GLY A 13 20.96 -17.33 2.73
N ARG A 14 20.92 -16.05 2.37
CA ARG A 14 20.62 -15.62 1.00
C ARG A 14 21.89 -15.61 0.15
N HIS A 15 21.75 -16.06 -1.10
CA HIS A 15 22.86 -16.07 -2.07
C HIS A 15 23.28 -14.65 -2.50
N PHE A 16 22.37 -13.68 -2.40
CA PHE A 16 22.58 -12.30 -2.81
C PHE A 16 22.63 -11.38 -1.61
N ASP A 17 23.49 -10.36 -1.70
CA ASP A 17 23.62 -9.34 -0.68
C ASP A 17 22.31 -8.64 -0.38
N GLN A 18 22.13 -8.24 0.87
CA GLN A 18 20.98 -7.51 1.35
C GLN A 18 20.68 -6.28 0.49
N GLU A 19 21.72 -5.53 0.07
CA GLU A 19 21.55 -4.32 -0.74
C GLU A 19 20.92 -4.60 -2.08
N ILE A 20 21.30 -5.68 -2.75
CA ILE A 20 20.74 -6.12 -4.02
C ILE A 20 19.27 -6.51 -3.86
N VAL A 21 18.96 -7.26 -2.82
CA VAL A 21 17.57 -7.66 -2.52
C VAL A 21 16.69 -6.43 -2.27
N VAL A 22 17.13 -5.54 -1.37
CA VAL A 22 16.40 -4.31 -1.04
C VAL A 22 16.25 -3.40 -2.26
N LEU A 23 17.31 -3.26 -3.07
CA LEU A 23 17.30 -2.47 -4.29
C LEU A 23 16.24 -2.97 -5.29
N CYS A 24 16.25 -4.26 -5.60
CA CYS A 24 15.31 -4.87 -6.53
C CYS A 24 13.86 -4.74 -6.04
N VAL A 25 13.60 -5.05 -4.77
CA VAL A 25 12.24 -4.92 -4.18
C VAL A 25 11.79 -3.46 -4.22
N ARG A 26 12.63 -2.53 -3.75
CA ARG A 26 12.33 -1.10 -3.77
C ARG A 26 12.05 -0.58 -5.18
N TRP A 27 12.86 -0.94 -6.16
CA TRP A 27 12.67 -0.53 -7.55
C TRP A 27 11.37 -1.09 -8.13
N TYR A 28 11.10 -2.36 -7.92
CA TYR A 28 9.85 -2.97 -8.34
C TYR A 28 8.62 -2.25 -7.78
N LEU A 29 8.63 -1.89 -6.50
CA LEU A 29 7.52 -1.22 -5.83
C LEU A 29 7.40 0.27 -6.23
N SER A 30 8.52 0.94 -6.52
CA SER A 30 8.56 2.40 -6.72
C SER A 30 8.46 2.83 -8.17
N TYR A 31 8.93 2.01 -9.13
CA TYR A 31 9.02 2.38 -10.54
C TYR A 31 8.16 1.46 -11.42
N LYS A 32 7.85 1.91 -12.63
CA LYS A 32 7.05 1.16 -13.61
C LYS A 32 7.89 0.08 -14.30
N LEU A 33 8.45 -0.83 -13.52
CA LEU A 33 9.32 -1.91 -13.97
C LEU A 33 8.62 -3.26 -13.80
N SER A 34 8.81 -4.14 -14.76
CA SER A 34 8.51 -5.56 -14.62
C SER A 34 9.65 -6.30 -13.91
N TYR A 35 9.43 -7.54 -13.52
CA TYR A 35 10.53 -8.40 -13.02
C TYR A 35 11.60 -8.63 -14.08
N ARG A 36 11.23 -8.68 -15.38
CA ARG A 36 12.17 -8.89 -16.48
C ARG A 36 13.02 -7.66 -16.72
N ASP A 37 12.46 -6.46 -16.60
CA ASP A 37 13.25 -5.22 -16.68
C ASP A 37 14.32 -5.20 -15.59
N LEU A 38 13.96 -5.60 -14.37
CA LEU A 38 14.91 -5.69 -13.26
C LEU A 38 16.01 -6.75 -13.51
N VAL A 39 15.66 -7.88 -14.12
CA VAL A 39 16.66 -8.89 -14.52
C VAL A 39 17.64 -8.30 -15.52
N ALA A 40 17.17 -7.61 -16.55
CA ALA A 40 18.00 -6.93 -17.53
C ALA A 40 18.92 -5.89 -16.88
N MET A 41 18.36 -5.00 -16.06
CA MET A 41 19.09 -3.94 -15.33
C MET A 41 20.17 -4.50 -14.40
N MET A 42 19.93 -5.64 -13.78
CA MET A 42 20.92 -6.29 -12.90
C MET A 42 21.97 -7.02 -13.72
N GLY A 43 21.59 -7.61 -14.87
CA GLY A 43 22.53 -8.24 -15.82
C GLY A 43 23.56 -7.24 -16.36
N GLU A 44 23.17 -6.00 -16.66
CA GLU A 44 24.10 -4.92 -17.04
C GLU A 44 25.16 -4.61 -15.99
N ARG A 45 24.93 -5.01 -14.73
CA ARG A 45 25.83 -4.87 -13.58
C ARG A 45 26.58 -6.16 -13.24
N GLY A 46 26.51 -7.15 -14.12
CA GLY A 46 27.13 -8.44 -13.91
C GLY A 46 26.43 -9.33 -12.87
N ILE A 47 25.18 -8.98 -12.48
CA ILE A 47 24.42 -9.72 -11.47
C ILE A 47 23.36 -10.58 -12.17
N GLY A 48 23.62 -11.89 -12.24
CA GLY A 48 22.70 -12.86 -12.83
C GLY A 48 21.54 -13.20 -11.88
N LEU A 49 20.31 -12.78 -12.24
CA LEU A 49 19.10 -13.00 -11.47
C LEU A 49 18.00 -13.63 -12.31
N ALA A 50 17.25 -14.57 -11.72
CA ALA A 50 16.01 -15.03 -12.32
C ALA A 50 14.84 -14.13 -11.89
N HIS A 51 13.90 -13.86 -12.79
CA HIS A 51 12.70 -13.07 -12.48
C HIS A 51 11.85 -13.68 -11.35
N THR A 52 11.85 -15.01 -11.21
CA THR A 52 11.19 -15.73 -10.12
C THR A 52 11.86 -15.49 -8.76
N THR A 53 13.16 -15.23 -8.75
CA THR A 53 13.90 -14.85 -7.52
C THR A 53 13.41 -13.48 -7.03
N ILE A 54 13.34 -12.49 -7.91
CA ILE A 54 12.83 -11.16 -7.57
C ILE A 54 11.37 -11.24 -7.13
N LEU A 55 10.53 -12.04 -7.81
CA LEU A 55 9.14 -12.28 -7.40
C LEU A 55 9.06 -12.82 -5.97
N ARG A 56 9.87 -13.83 -5.62
CA ARG A 56 9.92 -14.37 -4.25
C ARG A 56 10.37 -13.33 -3.24
N TRP A 57 11.35 -12.50 -3.59
CA TRP A 57 11.80 -11.40 -2.72
C TRP A 57 10.68 -10.40 -2.46
N VAL A 58 9.98 -9.94 -3.49
CA VAL A 58 8.86 -9.01 -3.35
C VAL A 58 7.79 -9.60 -2.43
N GLN A 59 7.41 -10.87 -2.63
CA GLN A 59 6.38 -11.51 -1.81
C GLN A 59 6.83 -11.73 -0.35
N HIS A 60 8.10 -12.02 -0.13
CA HIS A 60 8.65 -12.32 1.19
C HIS A 60 8.94 -11.04 1.99
N TYR A 61 9.61 -10.06 1.38
CA TYR A 61 10.12 -8.90 2.10
C TYR A 61 9.15 -7.72 2.20
N THR A 62 8.21 -7.58 1.27
CA THR A 62 7.27 -6.45 1.29
C THR A 62 6.49 -6.32 2.62
N PRO A 63 5.93 -7.40 3.19
CA PRO A 63 5.21 -7.30 4.46
C PRO A 63 6.13 -6.85 5.62
N GLU A 64 7.37 -7.32 5.64
CA GLU A 64 8.33 -6.92 6.67
C GLU A 64 8.79 -5.47 6.49
N PHE A 65 8.99 -5.02 5.25
CA PHE A 65 9.29 -3.63 4.95
C PHE A 65 8.16 -2.71 5.38
N GLU A 66 6.91 -3.06 5.05
CA GLU A 66 5.74 -2.31 5.48
C GLU A 66 5.65 -2.20 7.01
N LYS A 67 5.84 -3.31 7.71
CA LYS A 67 5.83 -3.36 9.18
C LYS A 67 6.90 -2.45 9.80
N ARG A 68 8.13 -2.45 9.27
CA ARG A 68 9.22 -1.60 9.75
C ARG A 68 8.97 -0.13 9.46
N TRP A 69 8.54 0.22 8.26
CA TRP A 69 8.20 1.59 7.88
C TRP A 69 7.04 2.16 8.71
N ASN A 70 6.04 1.35 9.05
CA ASN A 70 4.89 1.80 9.83
C ASN A 70 5.24 2.32 11.22
N ARG A 71 6.41 1.99 11.78
CA ARG A 71 6.93 2.59 13.02
C ARG A 71 7.16 4.10 12.91
N TYR A 72 7.41 4.59 11.72
CA TYR A 72 7.65 6.00 11.42
C TYR A 72 6.43 6.70 10.82
N ALA A 73 5.29 6.01 10.76
CA ALA A 73 4.09 6.57 10.13
C ALA A 73 3.61 7.85 10.83
N ARG A 74 3.16 8.81 10.03
CA ARG A 74 2.44 9.99 10.48
C ARG A 74 0.95 9.70 10.41
N SER A 75 0.18 10.21 11.36
CA SER A 75 -1.28 10.14 11.30
C SER A 75 -1.80 10.90 10.08
N VAL A 76 -2.88 10.39 9.50
CA VAL A 76 -3.63 11.05 8.42
C VAL A 76 -4.69 11.99 8.98
N GLY A 77 -5.19 12.89 8.14
CA GLY A 77 -6.28 13.80 8.50
C GLY A 77 -7.60 13.05 8.71
N GLY A 78 -8.51 13.61 9.50
CA GLY A 78 -9.80 12.99 9.85
C GLY A 78 -10.89 13.11 8.77
N SER A 79 -10.66 13.80 7.66
CA SER A 79 -11.63 13.88 6.54
C SER A 79 -11.17 12.93 5.42
N TRP A 80 -11.88 11.81 5.28
CA TRP A 80 -11.54 10.75 4.34
C TRP A 80 -12.40 10.83 3.09
N ARG A 81 -11.81 10.51 1.95
CA ARG A 81 -12.49 10.21 0.69
C ARG A 81 -12.26 8.74 0.41
N CYS A 82 -13.36 8.01 0.32
CA CYS A 82 -13.35 6.57 0.08
C CYS A 82 -13.98 6.30 -1.28
N ASP A 83 -13.34 5.45 -2.04
CA ASP A 83 -13.81 5.03 -3.35
C ASP A 83 -13.25 3.65 -3.67
N GLU A 84 -13.88 2.94 -4.59
CA GLU A 84 -13.37 1.69 -5.10
C GLU A 84 -13.04 1.78 -6.58
N THR A 85 -12.01 1.05 -6.95
CA THR A 85 -11.65 0.82 -8.35
C THR A 85 -11.45 -0.68 -8.58
N TYR A 86 -11.32 -1.10 -9.81
CA TYR A 86 -11.13 -2.51 -10.14
C TYR A 86 -9.77 -2.76 -10.79
N ILE A 87 -9.24 -3.94 -10.53
CA ILE A 87 -8.00 -4.46 -11.10
C ILE A 87 -8.23 -5.93 -11.52
N LYS A 88 -7.41 -6.42 -12.45
CA LYS A 88 -7.47 -7.84 -12.84
C LYS A 88 -6.49 -8.67 -12.00
N VAL A 89 -6.99 -9.76 -11.43
CA VAL A 89 -6.21 -10.78 -10.72
C VAL A 89 -6.51 -12.13 -11.36
N LYS A 90 -5.52 -12.76 -11.98
CA LYS A 90 -5.67 -14.00 -12.77
C LYS A 90 -6.76 -13.89 -13.86
N GLY A 91 -6.83 -12.73 -14.51
CA GLY A 91 -7.85 -12.48 -15.55
C GLY A 91 -9.22 -12.05 -15.03
N GLU A 92 -9.55 -12.26 -13.76
CA GLU A 92 -10.82 -11.92 -13.13
C GLU A 92 -10.78 -10.53 -12.47
N TRP A 93 -11.92 -9.85 -12.47
CA TRP A 93 -12.05 -8.57 -11.81
C TRP A 93 -12.04 -8.73 -10.28
N ALA A 94 -11.27 -7.90 -9.62
CA ALA A 94 -11.25 -7.70 -8.18
C ALA A 94 -11.37 -6.20 -7.87
N TYR A 95 -11.96 -5.88 -6.73
CA TYR A 95 -12.25 -4.52 -6.32
C TYR A 95 -11.23 -4.06 -5.29
N LEU A 96 -10.62 -2.91 -5.57
CA LEU A 96 -9.65 -2.27 -4.71
C LEU A 96 -10.32 -1.06 -4.04
N TYR A 97 -10.75 -1.25 -2.80
CA TYR A 97 -11.25 -0.19 -1.92
C TYR A 97 -10.07 0.63 -1.42
N ARG A 98 -10.20 1.93 -1.43
CA ARG A 98 -9.15 2.84 -0.96
C ARG A 98 -9.74 4.04 -0.26
N ALA A 99 -8.97 4.60 0.68
CA ALA A 99 -9.26 5.90 1.28
C ALA A 99 -8.02 6.80 1.24
N VAL A 100 -8.26 8.07 0.98
CA VAL A 100 -7.26 9.14 1.12
C VAL A 100 -7.84 10.26 1.99
N ASP A 101 -6.98 10.98 2.70
CA ASP A 101 -7.42 12.16 3.45
C ASP A 101 -7.57 13.41 2.55
N LYS A 102 -8.01 14.53 3.14
CA LYS A 102 -8.17 15.80 2.42
C LYS A 102 -6.89 16.29 1.74
N ALA A 103 -5.72 15.92 2.26
CA ALA A 103 -4.42 16.28 1.70
C ALA A 103 -3.90 15.25 0.68
N GLY A 104 -4.68 14.23 0.32
CA GLY A 104 -4.30 13.17 -0.61
C GLY A 104 -3.37 12.11 0.00
N LYS A 105 -3.19 12.12 1.33
CA LYS A 105 -2.44 11.08 2.01
C LYS A 105 -3.24 9.79 2.05
N THR A 106 -2.59 8.66 1.74
CA THR A 106 -3.24 7.35 1.79
C THR A 106 -3.59 6.99 3.23
N VAL A 107 -4.86 6.69 3.46
CA VAL A 107 -5.37 6.15 4.73
C VAL A 107 -5.11 4.65 4.76
N ASP A 108 -5.82 3.90 3.93
CA ASP A 108 -5.67 2.45 3.79
C ASP A 108 -6.27 1.95 2.47
N PHE A 109 -6.08 0.65 2.18
CA PHE A 109 -6.70 -0.04 1.06
C PHE A 109 -7.18 -1.44 1.47
N TYR A 110 -8.08 -2.00 0.69
CA TYR A 110 -8.54 -3.38 0.82
C TYR A 110 -8.87 -3.98 -0.54
N LEU A 111 -8.42 -5.20 -0.78
CA LEU A 111 -8.66 -5.93 -2.02
C LEU A 111 -9.71 -7.02 -1.78
N SER A 112 -10.80 -7.00 -2.55
CA SER A 112 -11.90 -7.95 -2.46
C SER A 112 -12.30 -8.51 -3.82
N ARG A 113 -12.80 -9.74 -3.84
CA ARG A 113 -13.48 -10.32 -5.01
C ARG A 113 -14.88 -9.73 -5.21
N LYS A 114 -15.49 -9.22 -4.14
CA LYS A 114 -16.86 -8.73 -4.15
C LYS A 114 -16.90 -7.21 -4.01
N ARG A 115 -17.86 -6.61 -4.68
CA ARG A 115 -18.25 -5.22 -4.51
C ARG A 115 -19.60 -5.17 -3.79
N ASP A 116 -19.55 -5.37 -2.49
CA ASP A 116 -20.76 -5.45 -1.66
C ASP A 116 -20.59 -4.71 -0.33
N VAL A 117 -21.68 -4.68 0.45
CA VAL A 117 -21.72 -4.04 1.77
C VAL A 117 -20.69 -4.64 2.73
N ASN A 118 -20.48 -5.97 2.69
CA ASN A 118 -19.54 -6.64 3.59
C ASN A 118 -18.09 -6.30 3.27
N ALA A 119 -17.74 -6.21 1.99
CA ALA A 119 -16.41 -5.78 1.55
C ALA A 119 -16.15 -4.32 1.99
N ALA A 120 -17.12 -3.43 1.82
CA ALA A 120 -17.02 -2.03 2.26
C ALA A 120 -16.88 -1.92 3.79
N LYS A 121 -17.65 -2.70 4.58
CA LYS A 121 -17.50 -2.77 6.05
C LYS A 121 -16.12 -3.27 6.45
N THR A 122 -15.62 -4.33 5.82
CA THR A 122 -14.30 -4.89 6.10
C THR A 122 -13.20 -3.87 5.82
N PHE A 123 -13.31 -3.14 4.71
CA PHE A 123 -12.41 -2.06 4.38
C PHE A 123 -12.41 -0.95 5.45
N LEU A 124 -13.59 -0.44 5.82
CA LEU A 124 -13.72 0.65 6.79
C LEU A 124 -13.20 0.23 8.17
N ARG A 125 -13.51 -0.99 8.64
CA ARG A 125 -12.95 -1.54 9.88
C ARG A 125 -11.43 -1.59 9.86
N LYS A 126 -10.85 -2.08 8.76
CA LYS A 126 -9.40 -2.12 8.57
C LYS A 126 -8.79 -0.72 8.64
N ALA A 127 -9.36 0.24 7.92
CA ALA A 127 -8.89 1.62 7.87
C ALA A 127 -8.96 2.29 9.25
N MET A 128 -10.04 2.09 10.01
CA MET A 128 -10.18 2.62 11.37
C MET A 128 -9.24 1.97 12.37
N LYS A 129 -8.94 0.68 12.23
CA LYS A 129 -7.99 -0.03 13.10
C LYS A 129 -6.57 0.51 12.95
N GLY A 130 -6.18 0.88 11.74
CA GLY A 130 -4.84 1.40 11.43
C GLY A 130 -4.68 2.90 11.64
N GLN A 131 -5.78 3.64 11.84
CA GLN A 131 -5.79 5.10 11.89
C GLN A 131 -6.75 5.62 12.97
N ARG A 132 -6.77 6.93 13.15
CA ARG A 132 -7.80 7.58 13.99
C ARG A 132 -9.17 7.49 13.31
N ILE A 133 -10.23 7.35 14.12
CA ILE A 133 -11.60 7.41 13.61
C ILE A 133 -11.81 8.73 12.86
N PRO A 134 -12.36 8.68 11.62
CA PRO A 134 -12.58 9.88 10.84
C PRO A 134 -13.64 10.78 11.45
N THR A 135 -13.54 12.08 11.19
CA THR A 135 -14.62 13.04 11.50
C THR A 135 -15.61 13.14 10.35
N LYS A 136 -15.15 12.87 9.13
CA LYS A 136 -15.94 12.92 7.90
C LYS A 136 -15.52 11.85 6.92
N ILE A 137 -16.49 11.19 6.29
CA ILE A 137 -16.31 10.25 5.20
C ILE A 137 -17.06 10.78 3.97
N THR A 138 -16.35 10.97 2.86
CA THR A 138 -16.94 11.28 1.56
C THR A 138 -16.94 10.02 0.72
N LEU A 139 -18.09 9.66 0.19
CA LEU A 139 -18.34 8.52 -0.68
C LEU A 139 -18.82 8.99 -2.04
N ASP A 140 -18.72 8.14 -3.05
CA ASP A 140 -19.49 8.28 -4.27
C ASP A 140 -20.99 7.95 -4.05
N ALA A 141 -21.77 7.88 -5.12
CA ALA A 141 -23.19 7.53 -5.04
C ALA A 141 -23.46 6.02 -4.90
N TYR A 142 -22.44 5.18 -4.68
CA TYR A 142 -22.63 3.74 -4.61
C TYR A 142 -23.32 3.29 -3.31
N ALA A 143 -24.54 2.75 -3.46
CA ALA A 143 -25.42 2.43 -2.34
C ALA A 143 -24.82 1.49 -1.29
N ALA A 144 -24.00 0.50 -1.71
CA ALA A 144 -23.39 -0.45 -0.78
C ALA A 144 -22.39 0.20 0.18
N SER A 145 -21.63 1.21 -0.28
CA SER A 145 -20.69 1.96 0.56
C SER A 145 -21.44 2.81 1.59
N HIS A 146 -22.54 3.45 1.19
CA HIS A 146 -23.42 4.18 2.11
C HIS A 146 -24.08 3.26 3.14
N ARG A 147 -24.62 2.10 2.70
CA ARG A 147 -25.20 1.11 3.59
C ARG A 147 -24.18 0.59 4.60
N ALA A 148 -22.94 0.32 4.16
CA ALA A 148 -21.87 -0.12 5.05
C ALA A 148 -21.59 0.89 6.17
N VAL A 149 -21.56 2.19 5.86
CA VAL A 149 -21.37 3.24 6.88
C VAL A 149 -22.57 3.34 7.81
N ALA A 150 -23.80 3.23 7.30
CA ALA A 150 -25.01 3.23 8.13
C ALA A 150 -25.00 2.07 9.14
N ASP A 151 -24.75 0.85 8.66
CA ASP A 151 -24.69 -0.34 9.50
C ASP A 151 -23.58 -0.25 10.57
N LEU A 152 -22.39 0.30 10.23
CA LEU A 152 -21.31 0.49 11.20
C LEU A 152 -21.68 1.52 12.27
N LYS A 153 -22.50 2.52 11.95
CA LYS A 153 -23.03 3.47 12.94
C LYS A 153 -24.10 2.85 13.83
N GLU A 154 -25.00 2.05 13.27
CA GLU A 154 -26.03 1.31 14.00
C GLU A 154 -25.40 0.35 15.00
N ASN A 155 -24.36 -0.38 14.59
CA ASN A 155 -23.63 -1.33 15.43
C ASN A 155 -22.67 -0.67 16.44
N GLY A 156 -22.56 0.67 16.46
CA GLY A 156 -21.67 1.39 17.37
C GLY A 156 -20.18 1.32 17.01
N GLU A 157 -19.81 0.69 15.87
CA GLU A 157 -18.43 0.58 15.40
C GLU A 157 -17.90 1.90 14.83
N LEU A 158 -18.79 2.73 14.31
CA LEU A 158 -18.51 4.08 13.82
C LEU A 158 -19.37 5.09 14.61
N PRO A 159 -18.79 6.07 15.30
CA PRO A 159 -19.55 7.05 16.07
C PRO A 159 -20.62 7.78 15.23
N LYS A 160 -21.83 7.97 15.78
CA LYS A 160 -22.94 8.63 15.09
C LYS A 160 -22.59 10.03 14.59
N ARG A 161 -21.71 10.77 15.32
CA ARG A 161 -21.22 12.12 14.97
C ARG A 161 -20.40 12.20 13.69
N VAL A 162 -19.90 11.07 13.16
CA VAL A 162 -19.12 11.06 11.91
C VAL A 162 -20.00 11.53 10.75
N GLN A 163 -19.59 12.60 10.11
CA GLN A 163 -20.32 13.15 8.98
C GLN A 163 -20.14 12.26 7.74
N VAL A 164 -21.23 11.97 7.05
CA VAL A 164 -21.21 11.25 5.77
C VAL A 164 -21.62 12.23 4.67
N ARG A 165 -20.81 12.28 3.62
CA ARG A 165 -21.05 13.13 2.46
C ARG A 165 -21.08 12.27 1.20
N SER A 166 -22.12 12.44 0.40
CA SER A 166 -22.16 11.91 -0.96
C SER A 166 -21.73 13.00 -1.93
N SER A 167 -20.74 12.74 -2.78
CA SER A 167 -20.32 13.69 -3.79
C SER A 167 -19.53 13.05 -4.91
N LYS A 168 -20.09 13.09 -6.10
CA LYS A 168 -19.43 12.64 -7.33
C LYS A 168 -18.22 13.50 -7.69
N TYR A 169 -18.29 14.81 -7.46
CA TYR A 169 -17.24 15.77 -7.89
C TYR A 169 -16.04 15.88 -6.93
N LEU A 170 -16.15 15.44 -5.70
CA LEU A 170 -15.05 15.51 -4.74
C LEU A 170 -14.11 14.31 -4.82
N ASN A 171 -14.36 13.38 -5.73
CA ASN A 171 -13.57 12.15 -5.87
C ASN A 171 -12.34 12.30 -6.77
N ASN A 172 -12.16 13.44 -7.47
CA ASN A 172 -10.98 13.66 -8.34
C ASN A 172 -9.65 13.35 -7.65
N LEU A 173 -9.54 13.64 -6.34
CA LEU A 173 -8.32 13.39 -5.57
C LEU A 173 -8.03 11.88 -5.43
N ILE A 174 -9.05 11.08 -5.11
CA ILE A 174 -8.89 9.63 -4.97
C ILE A 174 -8.80 8.95 -6.34
N GLU A 175 -9.46 9.47 -7.37
CA GLU A 175 -9.34 8.97 -8.74
C GLU A 175 -7.91 9.14 -9.28
N GLN A 176 -7.28 10.30 -9.05
CA GLN A 176 -5.87 10.50 -9.38
C GLN A 176 -4.97 9.52 -8.63
N ASP A 177 -5.30 9.23 -7.39
CA ASP A 177 -4.56 8.29 -6.57
C ASP A 177 -4.75 6.84 -7.04
N HIS A 178 -5.95 6.44 -7.49
CA HIS A 178 -6.19 5.18 -8.19
C HIS A 178 -5.34 5.05 -9.45
N ARG A 179 -5.24 6.12 -10.24
CA ARG A 179 -4.43 6.14 -11.46
C ARG A 179 -2.97 5.82 -11.19
N ARG A 180 -2.39 6.34 -10.10
CA ARG A 180 -1.00 6.06 -9.70
C ARG A 180 -0.78 4.57 -9.43
N VAL A 181 -1.65 3.93 -8.67
CA VAL A 181 -1.56 2.49 -8.39
C VAL A 181 -1.74 1.68 -9.69
N LYS A 182 -2.75 1.99 -10.50
CA LYS A 182 -2.99 1.30 -11.78
C LYS A 182 -1.81 1.42 -12.74
N GLN A 183 -1.15 2.57 -12.83
CA GLN A 183 0.05 2.77 -13.64
C GLN A 183 1.22 1.90 -13.19
N ARG A 184 1.29 1.59 -11.87
CA ARG A 184 2.30 0.67 -11.34
C ARG A 184 1.99 -0.79 -11.68
N LEU A 185 0.71 -1.16 -11.66
CA LEU A 185 0.29 -2.53 -11.95
C LEU A 185 0.37 -2.90 -13.45
N ARG A 186 0.30 -1.93 -14.36
CA ARG A 186 0.32 -2.17 -15.81
C ARG A 186 1.51 -3.01 -16.31
N PRO A 187 2.79 -2.71 -15.98
CA PRO A 187 3.94 -3.48 -16.42
C PRO A 187 4.10 -4.82 -15.68
N MET A 188 3.37 -5.00 -14.58
CA MET A 188 3.38 -6.23 -13.81
C MET A 188 2.48 -7.26 -14.49
N LEU A 189 3.00 -8.09 -15.36
CA LEU A 189 2.33 -9.08 -16.23
C LEU A 189 1.36 -10.03 -15.48
N GLY A 190 0.39 -9.46 -14.81
CA GLY A 190 -0.71 -10.12 -14.12
C GLY A 190 -0.41 -10.57 -12.69
N LEU A 191 -1.32 -10.20 -11.82
CA LEU A 191 -1.40 -10.70 -10.45
C LEU A 191 -2.03 -12.10 -10.47
N LYS A 192 -1.43 -13.08 -9.77
CA LYS A 192 -1.82 -14.49 -9.87
C LYS A 192 -2.90 -14.91 -8.87
N THR A 193 -2.85 -14.38 -7.64
CA THR A 193 -3.83 -14.66 -6.59
C THR A 193 -4.16 -13.39 -5.81
N LEU A 194 -5.32 -13.33 -5.13
CA LEU A 194 -5.66 -12.19 -4.27
C LEU A 194 -4.62 -11.96 -3.17
N ARG A 195 -4.10 -13.04 -2.58
CA ARG A 195 -3.08 -12.97 -1.52
C ARG A 195 -1.81 -12.29 -2.02
N THR A 196 -1.25 -12.78 -3.13
CA THR A 196 -0.01 -12.22 -3.69
C THR A 196 -0.22 -10.83 -4.28
N ALA A 197 -1.42 -10.57 -4.83
CA ALA A 197 -1.82 -9.23 -5.28
C ALA A 197 -1.86 -8.23 -4.13
N ALA A 198 -2.46 -8.60 -3.00
CA ALA A 198 -2.51 -7.75 -1.82
C ALA A 198 -1.11 -7.38 -1.32
N VAL A 199 -0.15 -8.31 -1.31
CA VAL A 199 1.25 -8.05 -0.95
C VAL A 199 1.91 -7.06 -1.90
N VAL A 200 1.74 -7.23 -3.21
CA VAL A 200 2.30 -6.28 -4.20
C VAL A 200 1.68 -4.89 -4.04
N ILE A 201 0.36 -4.84 -3.86
CA ILE A 201 -0.35 -3.56 -3.70
C ILE A 201 0.08 -2.87 -2.40
N SER A 202 0.25 -3.61 -1.29
CA SER A 202 0.73 -3.02 -0.03
C SER A 202 2.11 -2.38 -0.20
N GLY A 203 2.99 -3.04 -0.95
CA GLY A 203 4.31 -2.48 -1.27
C GLY A 203 4.23 -1.23 -2.17
N ILE A 204 3.34 -1.21 -3.16
CA ILE A 204 3.10 -0.02 -3.98
C ILE A 204 2.57 1.12 -3.10
N GLU A 205 1.62 0.85 -2.21
CA GLU A 205 1.08 1.84 -1.28
C GLU A 205 2.16 2.34 -0.31
N LEU A 206 3.06 1.47 0.15
CA LEU A 206 4.22 1.87 0.95
C LEU A 206 5.09 2.86 0.17
N ALA A 207 5.45 2.55 -1.07
CA ALA A 207 6.25 3.43 -1.91
C ALA A 207 5.54 4.79 -2.16
N GLU A 208 4.22 4.77 -2.41
CA GLU A 208 3.44 6.00 -2.58
C GLU A 208 3.33 6.80 -1.27
N LYS A 209 3.15 6.16 -0.12
CA LYS A 209 3.17 6.82 1.21
C LYS A 209 4.52 7.50 1.48
N ILE A 210 5.63 6.87 1.08
CA ILE A 210 6.97 7.48 1.20
C ILE A 210 7.08 8.73 0.33
N LYS A 211 6.65 8.67 -0.95
CA LYS A 211 6.61 9.83 -1.86
C LYS A 211 5.71 10.96 -1.32
N LYS A 212 4.58 10.63 -0.71
CA LYS A 212 3.66 11.57 -0.07
C LYS A 212 4.16 12.11 1.29
N ARG A 213 5.39 11.77 1.70
CA ARG A 213 6.01 12.17 2.97
C ARG A 213 5.18 11.78 4.21
N GLN A 214 4.54 10.60 4.17
CA GLN A 214 3.71 10.09 5.26
C GLN A 214 4.51 9.42 6.38
N TYR A 215 5.84 9.47 6.33
CA TYR A 215 6.75 8.93 7.34
C TYR A 215 7.67 10.00 7.92
N LYS A 216 8.11 9.80 9.16
CA LYS A 216 9.05 10.67 9.88
C LYS A 216 10.50 10.35 9.48
N THR A 217 10.85 10.56 8.23
CA THR A 217 12.14 10.16 7.65
C THR A 217 13.34 10.93 8.20
N GLY A 218 13.14 12.11 8.78
CA GLY A 218 14.22 12.87 9.44
C GLY A 218 14.91 12.14 10.59
N LYS A 219 14.24 11.12 11.16
CA LYS A 219 14.85 10.22 12.17
C LYS A 219 15.69 9.10 11.55
N LEU A 220 15.67 8.94 10.22
CA LEU A 220 16.27 7.83 9.47
C LEU A 220 17.52 8.22 8.68
N GLY A 221 18.11 9.40 8.92
CA GLY A 221 19.34 9.77 8.21
C GLY A 221 19.51 11.29 7.98
N GLY A 222 18.68 12.11 8.62
CA GLY A 222 18.78 13.56 8.49
C GLY A 222 18.19 14.14 7.20
N ARG A 223 18.43 15.44 6.97
CA ARG A 223 17.84 16.20 5.84
C ARG A 223 18.45 15.87 4.47
N THR A 224 19.69 15.39 4.46
CA THR A 224 20.48 15.14 3.24
C THR A 224 20.53 13.67 2.83
N ALA A 225 19.91 12.76 3.61
CA ALA A 225 19.96 11.34 3.33
C ALA A 225 19.27 11.00 2.00
N THR A 226 19.94 10.19 1.19
CA THR A 226 19.39 9.69 -0.06
C THR A 226 18.28 8.67 0.20
N MET A 227 17.41 8.47 -0.76
CA MET A 227 16.32 7.48 -0.62
C MET A 227 16.83 6.06 -0.32
N PRO A 228 17.91 5.55 -0.95
CA PRO A 228 18.53 4.29 -0.54
C PRO A 228 18.92 4.25 0.93
N ALA A 229 19.62 5.27 1.42
CA ALA A 229 20.06 5.34 2.81
C ALA A 229 18.89 5.37 3.80
N ILE A 230 17.82 6.11 3.47
CA ILE A 230 16.57 6.14 4.28
C ILE A 230 15.92 4.74 4.34
N TRP A 231 15.90 4.00 3.23
CA TRP A 231 15.37 2.64 3.21
C TRP A 231 16.21 1.70 4.08
N GLN A 232 17.54 1.75 3.95
CA GLN A 232 18.43 0.94 4.79
C GLN A 232 18.25 1.24 6.28
N ALA A 233 18.20 2.53 6.64
CA ALA A 233 17.97 2.95 8.02
C ALA A 233 16.61 2.50 8.56
N ALA A 234 15.54 2.56 7.75
CA ALA A 234 14.22 2.10 8.16
C ALA A 234 14.16 0.57 8.36
N LEU A 235 14.98 -0.18 7.64
CA LEU A 235 15.07 -1.64 7.74
C LEU A 235 15.97 -2.08 8.89
N ALA A 236 17.03 -1.34 9.18
CA ALA A 236 17.97 -1.63 10.26
C ALA A 236 17.42 -1.31 11.66
N ALA A 237 16.49 -0.36 11.74
CA ALA A 237 15.90 0.11 13.02
C ALA A 237 14.78 -0.88 13.55
#